data_68125fbce30fc5022eff31b14e457441
#
_entry.id   68125fbce30fc5022eff31b14e457441
#
_cell.length_a   1.000
_cell.length_b   1.000
_cell.length_c   1.000
_cell.angle_alpha   90.00
_cell.angle_beta   90.00
_cell.angle_gamma   90.00
#
_symmetry.space_group_name_H-M   'P 1'
#
loop_
_entity.id
_entity.type
_entity.pdbx_description
1 polymer ?
#
loop_
_entity_poly.entity_id
_entity_poly.type
_entity_poly.pdbx_seq_one_letter_code
_entity_poly.pdbx_strand_id
1 'polypeptide(L)'
;MLVLVNAIYFKADWKHKFDKTLTKEKDFYRNRERKIKVPMMHLTGKTKSFEVARIPALKSKMLRLPYKGDRIVLDILLPDAKENGGYVSVGEVEKTLEEKGEGLKEEFDKRKSVYEVLVTLPKFKVESTHSDLDKALKASGLTEMWCEGGGQPDFSGIGANLCVSKVRRQFFEI
;
A
#
# COMPACT_ATOMS: atom_id res chain seq x y z
N MET A 1 23.29 -21.08 -13.57
CA MET A 1 21.91 -20.71 -13.25
C MET A 1 21.91 -19.88 -11.95
N LEU A 2 21.25 -18.74 -11.94
CA LEU A 2 21.16 -17.83 -10.80
C LEU A 2 19.69 -17.56 -10.48
N VAL A 3 19.32 -17.61 -9.19
CA VAL A 3 17.99 -17.24 -8.70
C VAL A 3 18.14 -16.00 -7.83
N LEU A 4 17.45 -14.93 -8.18
CA LEU A 4 17.39 -13.71 -7.39
C LEU A 4 16.18 -13.76 -6.45
N VAL A 5 16.42 -13.54 -5.17
CA VAL A 5 15.35 -13.51 -4.14
C VAL A 5 15.43 -12.21 -3.37
N ASN A 6 14.30 -11.53 -3.24
CA ASN A 6 14.14 -10.38 -2.39
C ASN A 6 12.98 -10.64 -1.42
N ALA A 7 13.21 -10.38 -0.13
CA ALA A 7 12.18 -10.46 0.89
C ALA A 7 12.13 -9.14 1.65
N ILE A 8 10.94 -8.57 1.77
CA ILE A 8 10.68 -7.36 2.55
C ILE A 8 9.78 -7.74 3.70
N TYR A 9 10.18 -7.37 4.89
CA TYR A 9 9.41 -7.57 6.11
C TYR A 9 9.22 -6.23 6.82
N PHE A 10 7.98 -5.91 7.16
CA PHE A 10 7.64 -4.73 7.93
C PHE A 10 6.81 -5.11 9.15
N LYS A 11 7.26 -4.67 10.34
CA LYS A 11 6.53 -4.77 11.59
C LYS A 11 6.82 -3.55 12.43
N ALA A 12 5.78 -2.84 12.82
CA ALA A 12 5.92 -1.65 13.65
C ALA A 12 4.68 -1.47 14.55
N ASP A 13 4.90 -0.83 15.68
CA ASP A 13 3.82 -0.39 16.56
C ASP A 13 3.24 0.95 16.06
N TRP A 14 1.91 1.10 16.15
CA TRP A 14 1.27 2.39 15.96
C TRP A 14 1.69 3.40 17.03
N LYS A 15 1.90 4.65 16.67
CA LYS A 15 2.10 5.74 17.65
C LYS A 15 0.93 5.83 18.61
N HIS A 16 -0.29 5.73 18.08
CA HIS A 16 -1.53 5.65 18.82
C HIS A 16 -2.09 4.24 18.67
N LYS A 17 -1.89 3.40 19.68
CA LYS A 17 -2.31 2.00 19.64
C LYS A 17 -3.83 1.86 19.62
N PHE A 18 -4.32 0.98 18.77
CA PHE A 18 -5.70 0.54 18.81
C PHE A 18 -5.92 -0.34 20.03
N ASP A 19 -7.08 -0.17 20.68
CA ASP A 19 -7.45 -1.03 21.80
C ASP A 19 -8.00 -2.35 21.28
N LYS A 20 -7.32 -3.43 21.63
CA LYS A 20 -7.72 -4.78 21.20
C LYS A 20 -9.10 -5.17 21.73
N THR A 21 -9.50 -4.65 22.90
CA THR A 21 -10.80 -4.94 23.54
C THR A 21 -11.96 -4.29 22.80
N LEU A 22 -11.70 -3.23 22.04
CA LEU A 22 -12.68 -2.50 21.24
C LEU A 22 -12.77 -3.01 19.80
N THR A 23 -11.91 -3.95 19.41
CA THR A 23 -11.99 -4.57 18.08
C THR A 23 -13.20 -5.48 18.02
N LYS A 24 -14.14 -5.17 17.12
CA LYS A 24 -15.39 -5.91 16.96
C LYS A 24 -15.67 -6.20 15.49
N GLU A 25 -16.31 -7.32 15.24
CA GLU A 25 -16.85 -7.67 13.93
C GLU A 25 -17.87 -6.63 13.48
N LYS A 26 -17.62 -5.99 12.35
CA LYS A 26 -18.54 -5.02 11.72
C LYS A 26 -18.60 -5.23 10.22
N ASP A 27 -19.66 -4.72 9.62
CA ASP A 27 -19.83 -4.73 8.17
C ASP A 27 -18.82 -3.77 7.53
N PHE A 28 -18.10 -4.28 6.55
CA PHE A 28 -17.20 -3.52 5.68
C PHE A 28 -17.69 -3.62 4.25
N TYR A 29 -17.92 -2.49 3.62
CA TYR A 29 -18.44 -2.41 2.26
C TYR A 29 -17.30 -2.35 1.26
N ARG A 30 -17.06 -3.44 0.54
CA ARG A 30 -16.07 -3.48 -0.56
C ARG A 30 -16.53 -2.66 -1.77
N ASN A 31 -17.84 -2.65 -1.99
CA ASN A 31 -18.56 -1.82 -2.95
C ASN A 31 -20.03 -1.70 -2.49
N ARG A 32 -20.91 -1.09 -3.29
CA ARG A 32 -22.32 -0.89 -2.95
C ARG A 32 -23.09 -2.19 -2.67
N GLU A 33 -22.73 -3.27 -3.35
CA GLU A 33 -23.49 -4.53 -3.37
C GLU A 33 -22.86 -5.58 -2.46
N ARG A 34 -21.57 -5.42 -2.15
CA ARG A 34 -20.79 -6.47 -1.48
C ARG A 34 -20.25 -5.98 -0.16
N LYS A 35 -20.84 -6.49 0.91
CA LYS A 35 -20.32 -6.29 2.27
C LYS A 35 -19.77 -7.61 2.83
N ILE A 36 -18.78 -7.48 3.67
CA ILE A 36 -18.18 -8.58 4.42
C ILE A 36 -18.07 -8.20 5.87
N LYS A 37 -18.06 -9.17 6.76
CA LYS A 37 -17.74 -8.95 8.17
C LYS A 37 -16.24 -8.99 8.35
N VAL A 38 -15.71 -7.99 9.05
CA VAL A 38 -14.29 -7.88 9.36
C VAL A 38 -14.08 -7.37 10.78
N PRO A 39 -13.01 -7.76 11.45
CA PRO A 39 -12.66 -7.18 12.72
C PRO A 39 -12.24 -5.71 12.52
N MET A 40 -13.07 -4.79 13.00
CA MET A 40 -12.84 -3.35 12.96
C MET A 40 -12.16 -2.89 14.23
N MET A 41 -10.96 -2.33 14.08
CA MET A 41 -10.18 -1.73 15.15
C MET A 41 -10.64 -0.30 15.39
N HIS A 42 -10.71 0.10 16.66
CA HIS A 42 -11.07 1.45 17.06
C HIS A 42 -9.93 2.08 17.85
N LEU A 43 -9.57 3.31 17.51
CA LEU A 43 -8.78 4.14 18.41
C LEU A 43 -9.67 4.63 19.54
N THR A 44 -9.19 4.42 20.77
CA THR A 44 -9.99 4.61 21.98
C THR A 44 -10.44 6.02 22.25
N GLY A 45 -11.69 6.13 22.63
CA GLY A 45 -12.37 6.96 23.65
C GLY A 45 -12.10 8.45 23.76
N LYS A 46 -10.98 8.93 23.32
CA LYS A 46 -10.69 10.36 23.15
C LYS A 46 -10.27 10.57 21.71
N THR A 47 -10.83 11.58 21.10
CA THR A 47 -10.37 12.08 19.81
C THR A 47 -8.85 12.24 19.86
N LYS A 48 -8.18 11.73 18.83
CA LYS A 48 -6.75 11.93 18.64
C LYS A 48 -6.56 12.86 17.47
N SER A 49 -5.54 13.68 17.58
CA SER A 49 -5.19 14.63 16.54
C SER A 49 -4.36 13.94 15.46
N PHE A 50 -4.84 13.99 14.21
CA PHE A 50 -4.17 13.45 13.04
C PHE A 50 -4.10 14.47 11.92
N GLU A 51 -3.10 14.33 11.08
CA GLU A 51 -3.02 15.07 9.84
C GLU A 51 -4.02 14.49 8.82
N VAL A 52 -4.90 15.34 8.34
CA VAL A 52 -5.90 15.01 7.32
C VAL A 52 -5.87 16.05 6.23
N ALA A 53 -5.94 15.61 4.99
CA ALA A 53 -6.09 16.50 3.83
C ALA A 53 -7.20 16.01 2.91
N ARG A 54 -7.88 16.93 2.25
CA ARG A 54 -8.69 16.60 1.08
C ARG A 54 -7.82 16.71 -0.16
N ILE A 55 -7.81 15.67 -0.98
CA ILE A 55 -7.06 15.59 -2.24
C ILE A 55 -8.07 15.64 -3.39
N PRO A 56 -8.37 16.85 -3.94
CA PRO A 56 -9.44 17.01 -4.95
C PRO A 56 -9.16 16.22 -6.21
N ALA A 57 -7.91 16.13 -6.65
CA ALA A 57 -7.52 15.38 -7.84
C ALA A 57 -7.91 13.90 -7.73
N LEU A 58 -7.84 13.31 -6.53
CA LEU A 58 -8.21 11.93 -6.25
C LEU A 58 -9.67 11.79 -5.77
N LYS A 59 -10.41 12.90 -5.61
CA LYS A 59 -11.75 12.90 -5.03
C LYS A 59 -11.79 12.09 -3.74
N SER A 60 -10.82 12.31 -2.86
CA SER A 60 -10.60 11.51 -1.65
C SER A 60 -10.15 12.37 -0.49
N LYS A 61 -10.38 11.88 0.72
CA LYS A 61 -9.72 12.36 1.94
C LYS A 61 -8.52 11.47 2.22
N MET A 62 -7.42 12.07 2.65
CA MET A 62 -6.22 11.35 3.05
C MET A 62 -5.98 11.54 4.53
N LEU A 63 -5.85 10.44 5.25
CA LEU A 63 -5.53 10.40 6.67
C LEU A 63 -4.13 9.82 6.83
N ARG A 64 -3.29 10.49 7.63
CA ARG A 64 -1.96 10.01 7.97
C ARG A 64 -1.92 9.42 9.37
N LEU A 65 -1.57 8.13 9.45
CA LEU A 65 -1.38 7.39 10.70
C LEU A 65 0.11 7.14 10.93
N PRO A 66 0.74 7.79 11.94
CA PRO A 66 2.15 7.57 12.24
C PRO A 66 2.37 6.25 13.00
N TYR A 67 3.45 5.56 12.68
CA TYR A 67 4.02 4.51 13.51
C TYR A 67 4.87 5.12 14.64
N LYS A 68 5.19 4.30 15.64
CA LYS A 68 6.05 4.72 16.76
C LYS A 68 7.42 5.19 16.23
N GLY A 69 7.83 6.38 16.65
CA GLY A 69 9.07 7.02 16.22
C GLY A 69 8.93 7.98 15.04
N ASP A 70 7.72 8.16 14.52
CA ASP A 70 7.34 9.18 13.50
C ASP A 70 8.14 9.13 12.16
N ARG A 71 8.95 8.09 11.95
CA ARG A 71 9.77 7.94 10.74
C ARG A 71 9.02 7.30 9.58
N ILE A 72 8.01 6.51 9.89
CA ILE A 72 7.16 5.80 8.94
C ILE A 72 5.72 6.15 9.23
N VAL A 73 4.95 6.31 8.18
CA VAL A 73 3.51 6.62 8.25
C VAL A 73 2.73 5.69 7.34
N LEU A 74 1.49 5.42 7.69
CA LEU A 74 0.50 4.85 6.78
C LEU A 74 -0.43 5.96 6.32
N ASP A 75 -0.46 6.22 5.04
CA ASP A 75 -1.39 7.14 4.42
C ASP A 75 -2.59 6.37 3.87
N ILE A 76 -3.79 6.73 4.32
CA ILE A 76 -5.05 6.09 3.94
C ILE A 76 -5.86 7.06 3.11
N LEU A 77 -6.18 6.65 1.88
CA LEU A 77 -7.09 7.37 1.00
C LEU A 77 -8.51 6.84 1.17
N LEU A 78 -9.42 7.70 1.56
CA LEU A 78 -10.85 7.40 1.66
C LEU A 78 -11.59 8.13 0.55
N PRO A 79 -12.15 7.41 -0.45
CA PRO A 79 -12.90 8.02 -1.54
C PRO A 79 -14.10 8.83 -1.05
N ASP A 80 -14.37 9.97 -1.68
CA ASP A 80 -15.48 10.83 -1.35
C ASP A 80 -16.83 10.17 -1.69
N ALA A 81 -17.84 10.48 -0.90
CA ALA A 81 -19.22 10.16 -1.23
C ALA A 81 -19.67 10.98 -2.46
N LYS A 82 -20.45 10.35 -3.33
CA LYS A 82 -21.11 11.00 -4.47
C LYS A 82 -22.50 11.51 -4.05
N GLU A 83 -22.98 12.58 -4.66
CA GLU A 83 -24.30 13.17 -4.38
C GLU A 83 -25.45 12.17 -4.54
N ASN A 84 -25.30 11.20 -5.44
CA ASN A 84 -26.28 10.13 -5.68
C ASN A 84 -26.22 8.97 -4.66
N GLY A 85 -25.59 9.17 -3.51
CA GLY A 85 -25.51 8.19 -2.43
C GLY A 85 -24.50 7.06 -2.66
N GLY A 86 -23.53 7.21 -3.58
CA GLY A 86 -22.39 6.30 -3.75
C GLY A 86 -21.07 6.88 -3.32
N TYR A 87 -20.02 6.14 -3.57
CA TYR A 87 -18.64 6.58 -3.39
C TYR A 87 -17.93 6.60 -4.75
N VAL A 88 -16.88 7.39 -4.86
CA VAL A 88 -15.91 7.26 -5.95
C VAL A 88 -15.33 5.85 -5.86
N SER A 89 -15.21 5.14 -6.97
CA SER A 89 -14.68 3.78 -6.91
C SER A 89 -13.18 3.78 -6.61
N VAL A 90 -12.71 2.73 -5.95
CA VAL A 90 -11.27 2.56 -5.68
C VAL A 90 -10.49 2.54 -6.99
N GLY A 91 -10.99 1.87 -8.03
CA GLY A 91 -10.35 1.84 -9.34
C GLY A 91 -10.24 3.20 -10.03
N GLU A 92 -11.22 4.13 -9.82
CA GLU A 92 -11.09 5.52 -10.29
C GLU A 92 -9.96 6.26 -9.56
N VAL A 93 -9.83 6.03 -8.25
CA VAL A 93 -8.75 6.63 -7.45
C VAL A 93 -7.40 6.06 -7.86
N GLU A 94 -7.28 4.73 -8.01
CA GLU A 94 -6.05 4.04 -8.43
C GLU A 94 -5.58 4.54 -9.80
N LYS A 95 -6.48 4.58 -10.78
CA LYS A 95 -6.15 5.10 -12.11
C LYS A 95 -5.64 6.55 -12.06
N THR A 96 -6.31 7.42 -11.31
CA THR A 96 -5.88 8.81 -11.16
C THR A 96 -4.54 8.90 -10.42
N LEU A 97 -4.29 8.00 -9.46
CA LEU A 97 -3.04 7.93 -8.74
C LEU A 97 -1.88 7.50 -9.64
N GLU A 98 -2.10 6.55 -10.55
CA GLU A 98 -1.12 6.14 -11.57
C GLU A 98 -0.80 7.28 -12.54
N GLU A 99 -1.81 8.03 -12.96
CA GLU A 99 -1.64 9.13 -13.92
C GLU A 99 -1.01 10.38 -13.29
N LYS A 100 -1.30 10.68 -12.03
CA LYS A 100 -1.00 11.97 -11.36
C LYS A 100 -0.37 11.80 -9.98
N GLY A 101 0.07 10.62 -9.63
CA GLY A 101 0.54 10.31 -8.27
C GLY A 101 1.89 10.93 -7.91
N GLU A 102 2.65 11.39 -8.90
CA GLU A 102 3.82 12.24 -8.66
C GLU A 102 3.35 13.53 -7.97
N GLY A 103 3.92 13.85 -6.81
CA GLY A 103 3.55 15.04 -6.05
C GLY A 103 2.41 14.85 -5.03
N LEU A 104 1.87 13.63 -4.86
CA LEU A 104 0.82 13.39 -3.85
C LEU A 104 1.25 13.79 -2.45
N LYS A 105 2.50 13.52 -2.08
CA LYS A 105 3.06 13.90 -0.79
C LYS A 105 3.08 15.42 -0.63
N GLU A 106 3.55 16.13 -1.64
CA GLU A 106 3.62 17.59 -1.66
C GLU A 106 2.22 18.21 -1.61
N GLU A 107 1.26 17.63 -2.34
CA GLU A 107 -0.13 18.08 -2.30
C GLU A 107 -0.75 17.86 -0.91
N PHE A 108 -0.50 16.72 -0.28
CA PHE A 108 -0.92 16.45 1.08
C PHE A 108 -0.31 17.45 2.04
N ASP A 109 1.01 17.65 2.00
CA ASP A 109 1.73 18.53 2.91
C ASP A 109 1.28 20.00 2.78
N LYS A 110 0.86 20.43 1.59
CA LYS A 110 0.29 21.77 1.35
C LYS A 110 -1.13 21.93 1.91
N ARG A 111 -1.93 20.87 1.96
CA ARG A 111 -3.36 20.91 2.28
C ARG A 111 -3.70 20.35 3.65
N LYS A 112 -2.76 19.64 4.29
CA LYS A 112 -3.01 18.99 5.56
C LYS A 112 -3.32 19.99 6.67
N SER A 113 -4.26 19.61 7.51
CA SER A 113 -4.56 20.26 8.77
C SER A 113 -4.71 19.20 9.85
N VAL A 114 -4.51 19.60 11.09
CA VAL A 114 -4.64 18.69 12.23
C VAL A 114 -6.08 18.71 12.70
N TYR A 115 -6.71 17.55 12.70
CA TYR A 115 -8.08 17.38 13.16
C TYR A 115 -8.16 16.33 14.26
N GLU A 116 -9.09 16.55 15.19
CA GLU A 116 -9.51 15.51 16.10
C GLU A 116 -10.48 14.57 15.39
N VAL A 117 -10.07 13.32 15.17
CA VAL A 117 -10.87 12.34 14.44
C VAL A 117 -11.00 11.03 15.21
N LEU A 118 -12.15 10.38 15.03
CA LEU A 118 -12.35 8.99 15.44
C LEU A 118 -11.93 8.08 14.30
N VAL A 119 -10.87 7.30 14.54
CA VAL A 119 -10.36 6.37 13.53
C VAL A 119 -10.92 4.98 13.78
N THR A 120 -11.55 4.44 12.74
CA THR A 120 -11.98 3.05 12.68
C THR A 120 -11.37 2.42 11.45
N LEU A 121 -10.60 1.34 11.63
CA LEU A 121 -9.85 0.71 10.56
C LEU A 121 -10.06 -0.81 10.59
N PRO A 122 -10.36 -1.47 9.46
CA PRO A 122 -10.38 -2.92 9.42
C PRO A 122 -8.99 -3.46 9.77
N LYS A 123 -8.95 -4.54 10.56
CA LYS A 123 -7.70 -5.27 10.76
C LYS A 123 -7.36 -6.00 9.47
N PHE A 124 -6.17 -5.77 8.94
CA PHE A 124 -5.72 -6.40 7.70
C PHE A 124 -4.31 -6.96 7.86
N LYS A 125 -3.97 -7.88 7.00
CA LYS A 125 -2.64 -8.42 6.82
C LYS A 125 -2.33 -8.37 5.33
N VAL A 126 -1.18 -7.85 4.98
CA VAL A 126 -0.72 -7.81 3.59
C VAL A 126 0.38 -8.84 3.43
N GLU A 127 0.11 -9.82 2.58
CA GLU A 127 1.10 -10.80 2.12
C GLU A 127 1.06 -10.82 0.61
N SER A 128 2.18 -10.65 -0.02
CA SER A 128 2.30 -10.70 -1.47
C SER A 128 3.52 -11.50 -1.86
N THR A 129 3.30 -12.48 -2.72
CA THR A 129 4.37 -13.26 -3.35
C THR A 129 4.28 -13.08 -4.85
N HIS A 130 5.29 -12.47 -5.43
CA HIS A 130 5.41 -12.33 -6.86
C HIS A 130 6.38 -13.39 -7.39
N SER A 131 5.83 -14.50 -7.87
CA SER A 131 6.59 -15.60 -8.45
C SER A 131 7.00 -15.35 -9.91
N ASP A 132 6.31 -14.47 -10.59
CA ASP A 132 6.43 -14.17 -12.02
C ASP A 132 6.98 -12.76 -12.28
N LEU A 133 7.83 -12.27 -11.37
CA LEU A 133 8.45 -10.95 -11.50
C LEU A 133 9.37 -10.85 -12.73
N ASP A 134 9.87 -11.98 -13.20
CA ASP A 134 10.64 -12.11 -14.43
C ASP A 134 9.90 -11.55 -15.65
N LYS A 135 8.61 -11.82 -15.80
CA LYS A 135 7.79 -11.28 -16.91
C LYS A 135 7.70 -9.75 -16.87
N ALA A 136 7.45 -9.20 -15.68
CA ALA A 136 7.35 -7.76 -15.49
C ALA A 136 8.70 -7.07 -15.75
N LEU A 137 9.80 -7.65 -15.28
CA LEU A 137 11.15 -7.13 -15.51
C LEU A 137 11.55 -7.17 -16.99
N LYS A 138 11.24 -8.27 -17.68
CA LYS A 138 11.44 -8.36 -19.14
C LYS A 138 10.64 -7.31 -19.90
N ALA A 139 9.37 -7.11 -19.52
CA ALA A 139 8.51 -6.07 -20.11
C ALA A 139 9.01 -4.65 -19.84
N SER A 140 9.72 -4.43 -18.73
CA SER A 140 10.38 -3.17 -18.38
C SER A 140 11.73 -2.95 -19.08
N GLY A 141 12.14 -3.86 -19.98
CA GLY A 141 13.37 -3.73 -20.76
C GLY A 141 14.60 -4.41 -20.15
N LEU A 142 14.48 -5.10 -19.01
CA LEU A 142 15.56 -5.89 -18.43
C LEU A 142 15.65 -7.25 -19.13
N THR A 143 16.27 -7.27 -20.31
CA THR A 143 16.30 -8.45 -21.20
C THR A 143 17.60 -9.23 -21.17
N GLU A 144 18.73 -8.61 -20.82
CA GLU A 144 20.04 -9.20 -21.02
C GLU A 144 20.49 -10.20 -19.94
N MET A 145 19.92 -10.11 -18.75
CA MET A 145 20.38 -10.93 -17.62
C MET A 145 19.84 -12.37 -17.62
N TRP A 146 18.95 -12.72 -18.54
CA TRP A 146 18.21 -13.98 -18.52
C TRP A 146 18.93 -15.11 -19.26
N CYS A 147 18.68 -16.36 -18.77
CA CYS A 147 19.17 -17.57 -19.46
C CYS A 147 18.45 -17.82 -20.79
N GLU A 148 17.25 -17.28 -20.94
CA GLU A 148 16.40 -17.46 -22.12
C GLU A 148 16.23 -16.11 -22.84
N GLY A 149 16.21 -16.12 -24.16
CA GLY A 149 15.91 -14.92 -24.96
C GLY A 149 17.09 -14.28 -25.69
N GLY A 150 18.23 -14.95 -25.77
CA GLY A 150 19.36 -14.50 -26.60
C GLY A 150 20.19 -13.35 -26.02
N GLY A 151 19.96 -12.97 -24.78
CA GLY A 151 20.84 -12.05 -24.04
C GLY A 151 22.22 -12.66 -23.80
N GLN A 152 23.23 -11.82 -23.66
CA GLN A 152 24.57 -12.22 -23.25
C GLN A 152 24.85 -11.69 -21.84
N PRO A 153 24.34 -12.35 -20.80
CA PRO A 153 24.50 -11.86 -19.42
C PRO A 153 25.95 -11.92 -18.99
N ASP A 154 26.50 -10.82 -18.55
CA ASP A 154 27.83 -10.76 -17.95
C ASP A 154 27.76 -10.75 -16.43
N PHE A 155 27.95 -11.91 -15.84
CA PHE A 155 28.11 -12.11 -14.40
C PHE A 155 29.52 -12.59 -14.04
N SER A 156 30.52 -12.28 -14.87
CA SER A 156 31.91 -12.73 -14.68
C SER A 156 32.51 -12.35 -13.33
N GLY A 157 32.05 -11.26 -12.72
CA GLY A 157 32.44 -10.86 -11.37
C GLY A 157 31.93 -11.77 -10.25
N ILE A 158 30.96 -12.67 -10.52
CA ILE A 158 30.41 -13.65 -9.59
C ILE A 158 30.85 -15.07 -9.99
N GLY A 159 30.81 -15.36 -11.27
CA GLY A 159 31.22 -16.66 -11.82
C GLY A 159 30.98 -16.77 -13.29
N ALA A 160 31.65 -17.74 -13.94
CA ALA A 160 31.54 -17.97 -15.37
C ALA A 160 30.19 -18.58 -15.74
N ASN A 161 29.66 -18.21 -16.93
CA ASN A 161 28.47 -18.79 -17.55
C ASN A 161 27.20 -18.72 -16.66
N LEU A 162 27.05 -17.64 -15.88
CA LEU A 162 25.86 -17.38 -15.07
C LEU A 162 24.83 -16.56 -15.85
N CYS A 163 23.57 -16.92 -15.64
CA CYS A 163 22.42 -16.17 -16.12
C CYS A 163 21.26 -16.32 -15.13
N VAL A 164 20.36 -15.35 -15.08
CA VAL A 164 19.19 -15.37 -14.20
C VAL A 164 18.12 -16.28 -14.80
N SER A 165 17.68 -17.25 -14.02
CA SER A 165 16.56 -18.14 -14.40
C SER A 165 15.24 -17.73 -13.79
N LYS A 166 15.27 -17.11 -12.60
CA LYS A 166 14.06 -16.69 -11.87
C LYS A 166 14.31 -15.55 -10.92
N VAL A 167 13.31 -14.66 -10.81
CA VAL A 167 13.26 -13.59 -9.80
C VAL A 167 12.01 -13.79 -8.96
N ARG A 168 12.17 -13.76 -7.64
CA ARG A 168 11.07 -13.87 -6.67
C ARG A 168 11.12 -12.72 -5.70
N ARG A 169 9.97 -12.16 -5.38
CA ARG A 169 9.82 -11.16 -4.30
C ARG A 169 8.73 -11.60 -3.35
N GLN A 170 9.00 -11.48 -2.08
CA GLN A 170 8.05 -11.75 -1.02
C GLN A 170 7.94 -10.53 -0.12
N PHE A 171 6.71 -10.15 0.21
CA PHE A 171 6.42 -9.04 1.11
C PHE A 171 5.53 -9.54 2.25
N PHE A 172 5.89 -9.18 3.48
CA PHE A 172 5.12 -9.47 4.68
C PHE A 172 4.95 -8.20 5.49
N GLU A 173 3.69 -7.88 5.84
CA GLU A 173 3.32 -6.87 6.82
C GLU A 173 2.47 -7.53 7.90
N ILE A 174 2.84 -7.34 9.17
CA ILE A 174 2.15 -7.90 10.32
C ILE A 174 1.71 -6.78 11.26
#